data_f8165e715ca51ea558331f7fac341b67
#
_entry.id   f8165e715ca51ea558331f7fac341b67
#
_cell.length_a   1.000
_cell.length_b   1.000
_cell.length_c   1.000
_cell.angle_alpha   90.00
_cell.angle_beta   90.00
_cell.angle_gamma   90.00
#
_symmetry.space_group_name_H-M   'P 1'
#
loop_
_entity.id
_entity.type
_entity.pdbx_description
1 polymer ?
#
loop_
_entity_poly.entity_id
_entity_poly.type
_entity_poly.pdbx_seq_one_letter_code
_entity_poly.pdbx_strand_id
1 'polypeptide(L)'
;MSKHNKIDRRSVLRLTGIGALATIAGCADSSDSGSGTTDGGDGGTAAGDGSSGDGSGGTPSGSADSEFMSAAMELGLTDNWRARRIDVREDWSMDARRDVPDRSNDTSWEGFESFETAPWEPPEGWEDTIAGEVDSIQIVNHGAANMEFDPATLATHELFEKKTGIEIEAVEIGVDQANLKEQQFLGSQKSQPQMFNVDGTLMPLLVQQGLLEVTDPLYSEDVFSGYVETLPQTVRWGIDSSREGTHTYGYPNILEGTVGNLRPDLVESQGIDPSRFEGEWTWDLLEETMQAFEGTDVFGHAYYAGTPTYLFISYRQHLYQQGANMVADDGTVRVDTEPSRRVLRKFREWRDKGWVPSDVITYTEGDLIDLFLSGKLAYANAFSDFVPRSLNEYEAGSEYQVVVPPAATAGPDPQQAGVTAPNATAVNPFADPAEKLVALIYGDLRLSYPSQWWEFTYEGNMTYMKQVYDDSSEADFVQFGDIIGDSIERGKIELFPQMQSIFQRIADPFQKAITGDLSPEEATTQAQTFIDSVLSQ
;
A
#
# COMPACT_ATOMS: atom_id res chain seq x y z
N MET A 1 -14.67 -30.62 39.02
CA MET A 1 -14.34 -31.63 37.99
C MET A 1 -15.20 -31.31 36.76
N SER A 2 -14.71 -30.44 35.90
CA SER A 2 -15.32 -30.10 34.63
C SER A 2 -14.35 -30.48 33.53
N LYS A 3 -14.75 -31.36 32.63
CA LYS A 3 -13.95 -31.85 31.53
C LYS A 3 -14.01 -30.82 30.40
N HIS A 4 -12.91 -30.12 30.13
CA HIS A 4 -12.75 -29.35 28.90
C HIS A 4 -12.55 -30.33 27.74
N ASN A 5 -13.45 -30.32 26.79
CA ASN A 5 -13.29 -30.94 25.49
C ASN A 5 -12.38 -30.02 24.65
N LYS A 6 -11.14 -30.44 24.45
CA LYS A 6 -10.26 -29.87 23.41
C LYS A 6 -10.77 -30.35 22.05
N ILE A 7 -11.29 -29.43 21.25
CA ILE A 7 -11.59 -29.68 19.85
C ILE A 7 -10.25 -29.71 19.10
N ASP A 8 -9.97 -30.86 18.47
CA ASP A 8 -8.77 -31.10 17.68
C ASP A 8 -8.83 -30.29 16.36
N ARG A 9 -8.01 -29.25 16.25
CA ARG A 9 -7.91 -28.32 15.10
C ARG A 9 -7.45 -29.00 13.79
N ARG A 10 -7.07 -30.28 13.80
CA ARG A 10 -6.65 -31.00 12.60
C ARG A 10 -7.79 -31.53 11.71
N SER A 11 -9.03 -31.39 12.13
CA SER A 11 -10.19 -31.92 11.41
C SER A 11 -10.90 -30.95 10.48
N VAL A 12 -10.55 -29.65 10.48
CA VAL A 12 -11.23 -28.62 9.66
C VAL A 12 -10.56 -28.41 8.28
N LEU A 13 -9.33 -28.87 8.10
CA LEU A 13 -8.55 -28.66 6.85
C LEU A 13 -8.76 -29.71 5.75
N ARG A 14 -9.85 -30.49 5.78
CA ARG A 14 -10.09 -31.56 4.79
C ARG A 14 -11.38 -31.44 3.96
N LEU A 15 -11.99 -30.26 3.86
CA LEU A 15 -13.26 -30.11 3.12
C LEU A 15 -13.35 -28.84 2.27
N THR A 16 -12.34 -28.51 1.48
CA THR A 16 -12.51 -27.67 0.28
C THR A 16 -11.44 -27.99 -0.74
N GLY A 17 -11.61 -29.09 -1.40
CA GLY A 17 -10.91 -29.40 -2.63
C GLY A 17 -11.92 -30.00 -3.58
N ILE A 18 -12.36 -29.27 -4.59
CA ILE A 18 -12.84 -29.69 -5.92
C ILE A 18 -13.42 -28.43 -6.60
N GLY A 19 -12.71 -27.93 -7.54
CA GLY A 19 -13.03 -27.96 -8.94
C GLY A 19 -13.55 -26.67 -9.53
N ALA A 20 -12.81 -26.09 -10.39
CA ALA A 20 -13.18 -25.97 -11.81
C ALA A 20 -12.17 -25.08 -12.55
N LEU A 21 -11.20 -25.69 -13.14
CA LEU A 21 -10.45 -25.14 -14.27
C LEU A 21 -11.42 -24.94 -15.45
N ALA A 22 -11.71 -23.72 -15.81
CA ALA A 22 -12.28 -23.39 -17.11
C ALA A 22 -11.16 -22.84 -18.00
N THR A 23 -10.61 -23.75 -18.79
CA THR A 23 -9.75 -23.45 -19.93
C THR A 23 -10.50 -22.61 -20.95
N ILE A 24 -10.02 -21.42 -21.23
CA ILE A 24 -10.37 -20.68 -22.46
C ILE A 24 -9.28 -21.02 -23.49
N ALA A 25 -9.62 -21.94 -24.37
CA ALA A 25 -8.83 -22.25 -25.54
C ALA A 25 -9.07 -21.18 -26.61
N GLY A 26 -7.98 -20.71 -27.19
CA GLY A 26 -7.97 -19.81 -28.32
C GLY A 26 -8.55 -20.45 -29.61
N CYS A 27 -9.13 -19.61 -30.45
CA CYS A 27 -9.39 -19.92 -31.85
C CYS A 27 -8.40 -19.15 -32.72
N ALA A 28 -7.51 -19.92 -33.34
CA ALA A 28 -6.74 -19.47 -34.49
C ALA A 28 -7.40 -19.99 -35.76
N ASP A 29 -7.44 -19.17 -36.77
CA ASP A 29 -7.46 -19.37 -38.23
C ASP A 29 -8.20 -20.55 -38.87
N SER A 30 -9.09 -20.21 -39.78
CA SER A 30 -9.06 -20.78 -41.11
C SER A 30 -9.74 -19.86 -42.15
N SER A 31 -8.93 -19.42 -43.08
CA SER A 31 -9.30 -18.92 -44.41
C SER A 31 -10.14 -19.93 -45.19
N ASP A 32 -11.24 -19.51 -45.81
CA ASP A 32 -11.47 -19.96 -47.19
C ASP A 32 -12.33 -19.02 -48.02
N SER A 33 -12.03 -18.94 -49.25
CA SER A 33 -12.47 -18.11 -50.34
C SER A 33 -13.85 -18.54 -50.88
N GLY A 34 -14.69 -17.57 -51.27
CA GLY A 34 -15.91 -17.85 -52.03
C GLY A 34 -16.52 -16.60 -52.64
N SER A 35 -16.25 -16.39 -53.89
CA SER A 35 -16.80 -15.39 -54.80
C SER A 35 -18.31 -15.54 -55.06
N GLY A 36 -19.01 -14.45 -55.19
CA GLY A 36 -20.39 -14.42 -55.67
C GLY A 36 -20.93 -13.02 -55.90
N THR A 37 -21.05 -12.68 -57.13
CA THR A 37 -21.50 -11.45 -57.78
C THR A 37 -23.01 -11.18 -57.70
N THR A 38 -23.34 -9.91 -57.95
CA THR A 38 -24.54 -9.27 -58.60
C THR A 38 -25.67 -8.87 -57.67
N ASP A 39 -26.00 -7.68 -57.76
CA ASP A 39 -26.82 -6.81 -58.55
C ASP A 39 -27.85 -5.97 -57.75
N GLY A 40 -27.85 -4.71 -57.92
CA GLY A 40 -28.87 -3.82 -58.39
C GLY A 40 -30.06 -3.50 -57.47
N GLY A 41 -30.24 -2.24 -57.12
CA GLY A 41 -31.54 -1.74 -56.64
C GLY A 41 -31.51 -0.36 -56.05
N ASP A 42 -31.83 0.58 -56.85
CA ASP A 42 -32.12 1.99 -56.77
C ASP A 42 -33.16 2.38 -55.69
N GLY A 43 -33.03 3.60 -55.13
CA GLY A 43 -34.20 4.43 -54.85
C GLY A 43 -34.52 4.75 -53.39
N GLY A 44 -34.42 6.02 -53.02
CA GLY A 44 -35.25 6.57 -51.95
C GLY A 44 -34.60 7.60 -51.03
N THR A 45 -34.56 8.83 -51.43
CA THR A 45 -34.37 10.02 -50.61
C THR A 45 -35.46 10.18 -49.55
N ALA A 46 -35.10 10.31 -48.28
CA ALA A 46 -35.92 10.99 -47.28
C ALA A 46 -35.01 11.74 -46.32
N ALA A 47 -35.13 13.04 -46.34
CA ALA A 47 -34.53 13.95 -45.38
C ALA A 47 -35.19 13.75 -44.01
N GLY A 48 -34.36 13.49 -42.98
CA GLY A 48 -34.74 13.47 -41.59
C GLY A 48 -33.81 14.39 -40.82
N ASP A 49 -34.33 15.47 -40.31
CA ASP A 49 -33.71 16.37 -39.36
C ASP A 49 -33.19 15.59 -38.16
N GLY A 50 -31.89 15.48 -38.01
CA GLY A 50 -31.22 14.93 -36.87
C GLY A 50 -30.58 16.05 -36.06
N SER A 51 -31.24 16.40 -34.97
CA SER A 51 -30.71 17.20 -33.87
C SER A 51 -29.33 16.68 -33.47
N SER A 52 -28.31 17.47 -33.74
CA SER A 52 -26.97 17.32 -33.18
C SER A 52 -27.04 17.62 -31.70
N GLY A 53 -27.08 16.56 -30.87
CA GLY A 53 -26.80 16.65 -29.47
C GLY A 53 -25.29 16.88 -29.29
N ASP A 54 -24.93 18.12 -29.02
CA ASP A 54 -23.61 18.47 -28.49
C ASP A 54 -23.42 17.74 -27.14
N GLY A 55 -22.69 16.66 -27.17
CA GLY A 55 -22.07 16.08 -25.98
C GLY A 55 -20.88 16.94 -25.59
N SER A 56 -21.12 18.10 -24.99
CA SER A 56 -20.10 18.85 -24.28
C SER A 56 -19.72 18.04 -23.05
N GLY A 57 -18.58 17.37 -23.09
CA GLY A 57 -17.88 16.94 -21.89
C GLY A 57 -17.67 18.18 -21.02
N GLY A 58 -18.47 18.32 -19.98
CA GLY A 58 -18.38 19.43 -19.06
C GLY A 58 -17.09 19.32 -18.28
N THR A 59 -16.16 20.22 -18.53
CA THR A 59 -15.17 20.61 -17.54
C THR A 59 -15.95 21.02 -16.29
N PRO A 60 -15.55 20.58 -15.06
CA PRO A 60 -16.21 20.99 -13.82
C PRO A 60 -16.38 22.51 -13.82
N SER A 61 -17.58 22.97 -13.54
CA SER A 61 -17.86 24.42 -13.60
C SER A 61 -17.15 25.08 -12.43
N GLY A 62 -16.24 26.01 -12.69
CA GLY A 62 -15.43 26.71 -11.69
C GLY A 62 -16.19 27.51 -10.62
N SER A 63 -17.51 27.37 -10.52
CA SER A 63 -18.34 27.92 -9.46
C SER A 63 -18.61 26.91 -8.34
N ALA A 64 -18.78 25.64 -8.64
CA ALA A 64 -19.03 24.60 -7.62
C ALA A 64 -17.73 24.27 -6.83
N ASP A 65 -16.58 24.25 -7.51
CA ASP A 65 -15.29 24.08 -6.86
C ASP A 65 -14.95 25.23 -5.93
N SER A 66 -15.33 26.47 -6.28
CA SER A 66 -15.11 27.66 -5.43
C SER A 66 -16.01 27.65 -4.17
N GLU A 67 -17.23 27.14 -4.28
CA GLU A 67 -18.19 27.04 -3.17
C GLU A 67 -17.77 25.94 -2.18
N PHE A 68 -17.42 24.75 -2.69
CA PHE A 68 -16.85 23.66 -1.89
C PHE A 68 -15.61 24.11 -1.13
N MET A 69 -14.62 24.68 -1.82
CA MET A 69 -13.37 25.15 -1.19
C MET A 69 -13.62 26.25 -0.14
N SER A 70 -14.58 27.16 -0.38
CA SER A 70 -14.94 28.19 0.59
C SER A 70 -15.53 27.59 1.84
N ALA A 71 -16.49 26.66 1.71
CA ALA A 71 -17.09 25.95 2.83
C ALA A 71 -16.07 25.11 3.61
N ALA A 72 -15.17 24.41 2.90
CA ALA A 72 -14.11 23.63 3.52
C ALA A 72 -13.11 24.49 4.33
N MET A 73 -12.79 25.68 3.82
CA MET A 73 -11.94 26.64 4.56
C MET A 73 -12.66 27.23 5.78
N GLU A 74 -14.00 27.44 5.70
CA GLU A 74 -14.81 27.91 6.83
C GLU A 74 -14.87 26.89 7.98
N LEU A 75 -14.73 25.60 7.70
CA LEU A 75 -14.63 24.55 8.71
C LEU A 75 -13.32 24.65 9.54
N GLY A 76 -12.34 25.43 9.13
CA GLY A 76 -11.09 25.65 9.85
C GLY A 76 -10.32 24.35 10.13
N LEU A 77 -10.29 23.40 9.17
CA LEU A 77 -9.66 22.09 9.35
C LEU A 77 -8.16 22.15 9.66
N THR A 78 -7.50 23.28 9.34
CA THR A 78 -6.10 23.54 9.74
C THR A 78 -5.98 24.36 11.02
N ASP A 79 -7.09 24.93 11.51
CA ASP A 79 -7.06 25.72 12.72
C ASP A 79 -6.90 24.81 13.96
N ASN A 80 -5.94 25.15 14.82
CA ASN A 80 -5.64 24.33 15.99
C ASN A 80 -5.43 22.82 15.69
N TRP A 81 -5.01 22.50 14.46
CA TRP A 81 -4.84 21.13 14.00
C TRP A 81 -4.03 20.26 14.98
N ARG A 82 -2.99 20.82 15.57
CA ARG A 82 -2.14 20.09 16.51
C ARG A 82 -2.92 19.67 17.76
N ALA A 83 -3.69 20.59 18.34
CA ALA A 83 -4.52 20.29 19.50
C ALA A 83 -5.61 19.26 19.17
N ARG A 84 -6.22 19.35 17.99
CA ARG A 84 -7.28 18.43 17.57
C ARG A 84 -6.79 17.06 17.12
N ARG A 85 -5.63 16.99 16.46
CA ARG A 85 -5.16 15.74 15.84
C ARG A 85 -4.09 15.02 16.64
N ILE A 86 -3.21 15.76 17.33
CA ILE A 86 -2.06 15.19 18.04
C ILE A 86 -2.23 15.30 19.55
N ASP A 87 -2.43 16.53 20.08
CA ASP A 87 -2.38 16.78 21.52
C ASP A 87 -3.62 16.21 22.25
N VAL A 88 -4.71 15.88 21.54
CA VAL A 88 -5.87 15.14 22.09
C VAL A 88 -5.46 13.85 22.82
N ARG A 89 -4.33 13.24 22.47
CA ARG A 89 -3.81 12.04 23.11
C ARG A 89 -3.44 12.25 24.59
N GLU A 90 -3.18 13.48 25.02
CA GLU A 90 -2.78 13.76 26.40
C GLU A 90 -3.88 13.41 27.41
N ASP A 91 -5.15 13.50 26.98
CA ASP A 91 -6.31 13.11 27.75
C ASP A 91 -6.70 11.62 27.58
N TRP A 92 -5.98 10.88 26.73
CA TRP A 92 -6.22 9.47 26.44
C TRP A 92 -5.15 8.60 27.10
N SER A 93 -5.51 7.95 28.20
CA SER A 93 -4.56 7.19 29.00
C SER A 93 -3.97 6.00 28.24
N MET A 94 -2.73 5.60 28.54
CA MET A 94 -2.10 4.44 27.92
C MET A 94 -2.86 3.14 28.22
N ASP A 95 -3.49 3.02 29.39
CA ASP A 95 -4.33 1.86 29.74
C ASP A 95 -5.57 1.79 28.84
N ALA A 96 -6.22 2.94 28.57
CA ALA A 96 -7.34 3.00 27.63
C ALA A 96 -6.89 2.62 26.19
N ARG A 97 -5.76 3.15 25.73
CA ARG A 97 -5.21 2.83 24.39
C ARG A 97 -4.90 1.35 24.18
N ARG A 98 -4.60 0.62 25.27
CA ARG A 98 -4.29 -0.81 25.27
C ARG A 98 -5.54 -1.69 25.16
N ASP A 99 -6.69 -1.22 25.64
CA ASP A 99 -7.92 -2.00 25.68
C ASP A 99 -8.60 -2.04 24.30
N VAL A 100 -8.16 -2.99 23.49
CA VAL A 100 -8.58 -3.24 22.09
C VAL A 100 -9.10 -4.66 21.94
N PRO A 101 -9.88 -4.97 20.87
CA PRO A 101 -10.36 -6.31 20.59
C PRO A 101 -9.24 -7.36 20.50
N ASP A 102 -9.56 -8.62 20.81
CA ASP A 102 -8.66 -9.73 20.53
C ASP A 102 -8.71 -10.05 19.04
N ARG A 103 -7.58 -9.89 18.34
CA ARG A 103 -7.41 -10.13 16.90
C ARG A 103 -7.88 -11.49 16.40
N SER A 104 -8.01 -12.47 17.30
CA SER A 104 -8.33 -13.83 16.91
C SER A 104 -9.81 -14.08 16.67
N ASN A 105 -10.74 -13.23 17.18
CA ASN A 105 -12.15 -13.59 17.27
C ASN A 105 -13.18 -12.45 17.17
N ASP A 106 -12.80 -11.19 17.18
CA ASP A 106 -13.76 -10.10 17.25
C ASP A 106 -13.33 -8.90 16.38
N THR A 107 -14.23 -8.46 15.51
CA THR A 107 -14.06 -7.28 14.66
C THR A 107 -14.78 -6.05 15.21
N SER A 108 -15.58 -6.20 16.28
CA SER A 108 -16.28 -5.08 16.91
C SER A 108 -15.40 -4.39 17.95
N TRP A 109 -15.32 -3.07 17.85
CA TRP A 109 -14.63 -2.21 18.82
C TRP A 109 -15.57 -1.65 19.89
N GLU A 110 -16.87 -1.85 19.76
CA GLU A 110 -17.86 -1.37 20.72
C GLU A 110 -17.62 -2.01 22.11
N GLY A 111 -17.56 -1.17 23.13
CA GLY A 111 -17.33 -1.58 24.52
C GLY A 111 -15.87 -1.64 24.95
N PHE A 112 -14.90 -1.49 24.04
CA PHE A 112 -13.49 -1.37 24.39
C PHE A 112 -13.14 0.08 24.76
N GLU A 113 -12.37 0.28 25.85
CA GLU A 113 -12.05 1.62 26.36
C GLU A 113 -11.27 2.44 25.32
N SER A 114 -10.44 1.80 24.52
CA SER A 114 -9.72 2.46 23.43
C SER A 114 -10.65 3.12 22.42
N PHE A 115 -11.74 2.48 22.06
CA PHE A 115 -12.74 3.01 21.14
C PHE A 115 -13.68 4.00 21.83
N GLU A 116 -14.20 3.65 23.02
CA GLU A 116 -15.21 4.45 23.73
C GLU A 116 -14.68 5.82 24.17
N THR A 117 -13.37 5.90 24.47
CA THR A 117 -12.72 7.13 24.95
C THR A 117 -11.83 7.81 23.91
N ALA A 118 -11.84 7.32 22.66
CA ALA A 118 -11.05 7.92 21.58
C ALA A 118 -11.31 9.43 21.44
N PRO A 119 -10.29 10.29 21.58
CA PRO A 119 -10.49 11.72 21.83
C PRO A 119 -10.58 12.56 20.54
N TRP A 120 -11.20 12.04 19.49
CA TRP A 120 -11.45 12.83 18.28
C TRP A 120 -12.88 13.38 18.28
N GLU A 121 -13.03 14.63 17.84
CA GLU A 121 -14.30 15.30 17.61
C GLU A 121 -14.29 15.98 16.23
N PRO A 122 -15.41 15.96 15.49
CA PRO A 122 -15.51 16.68 14.24
C PRO A 122 -15.30 18.20 14.44
N PRO A 123 -14.92 18.95 13.41
CA PRO A 123 -14.68 20.40 13.52
C PRO A 123 -15.95 21.14 13.95
N GLU A 124 -15.80 22.21 14.77
CA GLU A 124 -16.93 23.02 15.23
C GLU A 124 -17.72 23.61 14.06
N GLY A 125 -19.04 23.53 14.11
CA GLY A 125 -19.94 24.06 13.07
C GLY A 125 -20.15 23.14 11.87
N TRP A 126 -19.59 21.93 11.87
CA TRP A 126 -19.76 20.98 10.75
C TRP A 126 -21.24 20.64 10.50
N GLU A 127 -22.05 20.53 11.56
CA GLU A 127 -23.49 20.22 11.45
C GLU A 127 -24.27 21.27 10.69
N ASP A 128 -23.93 22.56 10.87
CA ASP A 128 -24.58 23.67 10.17
C ASP A 128 -24.25 23.68 8.67
N THR A 129 -23.10 23.08 8.30
CA THR A 129 -22.60 23.06 6.93
C THR A 129 -23.16 21.88 6.12
N ILE A 130 -23.33 20.70 6.72
CA ILE A 130 -23.70 19.45 6.02
C ILE A 130 -24.82 18.65 6.67
N ALA A 131 -25.30 19.02 7.89
CA ALA A 131 -26.30 18.24 8.60
C ALA A 131 -27.62 18.09 7.83
N GLY A 132 -28.05 16.85 7.66
CA GLY A 132 -29.31 16.47 7.00
C GLY A 132 -29.25 16.40 5.48
N GLU A 133 -28.08 16.61 4.89
CA GLU A 133 -27.88 16.49 3.43
C GLU A 133 -27.16 15.19 3.03
N VAL A 134 -26.39 14.58 3.94
CA VAL A 134 -25.60 13.37 3.69
C VAL A 134 -25.82 12.35 4.81
N ASP A 135 -26.41 11.21 4.50
CA ASP A 135 -26.62 10.11 5.44
C ASP A 135 -25.45 9.09 5.41
N SER A 136 -24.84 8.89 4.25
CA SER A 136 -23.69 8.00 4.07
C SER A 136 -22.78 8.47 2.92
N ILE A 137 -21.52 8.04 2.96
CA ILE A 137 -20.58 8.14 1.83
C ILE A 137 -19.87 6.81 1.62
N GLN A 138 -19.51 6.52 0.35
CA GLN A 138 -18.86 5.28 -0.03
C GLN A 138 -17.36 5.45 -0.17
N ILE A 139 -16.62 4.49 0.38
CA ILE A 139 -15.18 4.37 0.17
C ILE A 139 -14.87 3.07 -0.57
N VAL A 140 -14.10 3.15 -1.66
CA VAL A 140 -13.48 1.98 -2.27
C VAL A 140 -12.29 1.59 -1.43
N ASN A 141 -12.32 0.36 -0.92
CA ASN A 141 -11.18 -0.24 -0.23
C ASN A 141 -10.69 -1.47 -1.00
N HIS A 142 -9.40 -1.65 -1.06
CA HIS A 142 -8.82 -2.85 -1.63
C HIS A 142 -8.19 -3.69 -0.51
N GLY A 143 -8.78 -4.86 -0.28
CA GLY A 143 -8.23 -5.89 0.58
C GLY A 143 -7.76 -7.08 -0.24
N ALA A 144 -6.96 -7.95 0.33
CA ALA A 144 -6.74 -9.28 -0.26
C ALA A 144 -8.09 -9.98 -0.45
N ALA A 145 -8.26 -10.71 -1.55
CA ALA A 145 -9.47 -11.48 -1.79
C ALA A 145 -9.75 -12.37 -0.57
N ASN A 146 -10.85 -12.12 0.13
CA ASN A 146 -11.28 -12.74 1.40
C ASN A 146 -10.71 -12.13 2.70
N MET A 147 -10.06 -10.99 2.67
CA MET A 147 -9.82 -10.22 3.89
C MET A 147 -10.95 -9.20 4.04
N GLU A 148 -11.68 -9.34 5.12
CA GLU A 148 -12.52 -8.27 5.67
C GLU A 148 -11.66 -7.02 5.87
N PHE A 149 -12.30 -5.85 5.97
CA PHE A 149 -11.59 -4.62 6.30
C PHE A 149 -10.62 -4.85 7.44
N ASP A 150 -9.50 -4.17 7.36
CA ASP A 150 -8.59 -3.95 8.46
C ASP A 150 -9.40 -3.46 9.68
N PRO A 151 -9.43 -4.18 10.81
CA PRO A 151 -10.22 -3.82 11.96
C PRO A 151 -9.93 -2.42 12.53
N ALA A 152 -8.70 -1.90 12.39
CA ALA A 152 -8.39 -0.52 12.79
C ALA A 152 -9.04 0.51 11.85
N THR A 153 -9.10 0.20 10.56
CA THR A 153 -9.88 1.01 9.60
C THR A 153 -11.37 0.97 9.92
N LEU A 154 -11.93 -0.20 10.26
CA LEU A 154 -13.33 -0.31 10.71
C LEU A 154 -13.59 0.49 11.98
N ALA A 155 -12.70 0.43 12.99
CA ALA A 155 -12.81 1.27 14.19
C ALA A 155 -12.88 2.76 13.84
N THR A 156 -12.10 3.17 12.85
CA THR A 156 -12.12 4.57 12.37
C THR A 156 -13.46 4.91 11.70
N HIS A 157 -14.03 4.02 10.89
CA HIS A 157 -15.37 4.20 10.29
C HIS A 157 -16.45 4.28 11.38
N GLU A 158 -16.47 3.31 12.32
CA GLU A 158 -17.43 3.28 13.43
C GLU A 158 -17.30 4.52 14.34
N LEU A 159 -16.08 4.99 14.62
CA LEU A 159 -15.88 6.23 15.39
C LEU A 159 -16.43 7.45 14.65
N PHE A 160 -16.22 7.52 13.33
CA PHE A 160 -16.77 8.59 12.50
C PHE A 160 -18.29 8.58 12.55
N GLU A 161 -18.92 7.44 12.30
CA GLU A 161 -20.38 7.29 12.37
C GLU A 161 -20.92 7.64 13.76
N LYS A 162 -20.28 7.15 14.83
CA LYS A 162 -20.67 7.46 16.23
C LYS A 162 -20.64 8.95 16.53
N LYS A 163 -19.68 9.70 15.97
CA LYS A 163 -19.49 11.12 16.24
C LYS A 163 -20.30 12.05 15.32
N THR A 164 -20.61 11.61 14.12
CA THR A 164 -21.27 12.42 13.10
C THR A 164 -22.67 11.94 12.75
N GLY A 165 -22.99 10.66 12.96
CA GLY A 165 -24.20 10.02 12.47
C GLY A 165 -24.17 9.72 10.97
N ILE A 166 -23.03 9.90 10.29
CA ILE A 166 -22.87 9.65 8.86
C ILE A 166 -22.13 8.31 8.68
N GLU A 167 -22.75 7.37 7.97
CA GLU A 167 -22.19 6.03 7.72
C GLU A 167 -21.07 6.08 6.65
N ILE A 168 -19.99 5.33 6.87
CA ILE A 168 -18.96 5.07 5.87
C ILE A 168 -19.21 3.68 5.26
N GLU A 169 -19.81 3.65 4.07
CA GLU A 169 -20.10 2.42 3.35
C GLU A 169 -18.88 1.95 2.56
N ALA A 170 -18.43 0.76 2.84
CA ALA A 170 -17.29 0.17 2.16
C ALA A 170 -17.66 -0.55 0.86
N VAL A 171 -16.95 -0.25 -0.22
CA VAL A 171 -16.99 -0.95 -1.50
C VAL A 171 -15.71 -1.76 -1.66
N GLU A 172 -15.79 -3.06 -1.38
CA GLU A 172 -14.62 -3.95 -1.43
C GLU A 172 -14.23 -4.30 -2.87
N ILE A 173 -12.95 -4.20 -3.16
CA ILE A 173 -12.35 -4.63 -4.42
C ILE A 173 -11.10 -5.46 -4.11
N GLY A 174 -10.96 -6.61 -4.77
CA GLY A 174 -9.74 -7.41 -4.62
C GLY A 174 -8.50 -6.65 -5.11
N VAL A 175 -7.42 -6.73 -4.34
CA VAL A 175 -6.13 -6.02 -4.58
C VAL A 175 -5.66 -6.13 -6.04
N ASP A 176 -5.74 -7.31 -6.66
CA ASP A 176 -5.29 -7.52 -8.04
C ASP A 176 -6.04 -6.70 -9.09
N GLN A 177 -7.24 -6.18 -8.75
CA GLN A 177 -8.09 -5.42 -9.65
C GLN A 177 -8.26 -3.96 -9.21
N ALA A 178 -7.77 -3.59 -8.04
CA ALA A 178 -8.02 -2.30 -7.42
C ALA A 178 -7.65 -1.14 -8.35
N ASN A 179 -6.39 -1.05 -8.74
CA ASN A 179 -5.88 0.02 -9.58
C ASN A 179 -6.64 0.20 -10.91
N LEU A 180 -7.05 -0.92 -11.53
CA LEU A 180 -7.83 -0.86 -12.78
C LEU A 180 -9.25 -0.36 -12.53
N LYS A 181 -9.91 -0.86 -11.49
CA LYS A 181 -11.28 -0.48 -11.16
C LYS A 181 -11.38 0.96 -10.68
N GLU A 182 -10.43 1.43 -9.88
CA GLU A 182 -10.36 2.83 -9.45
C GLU A 182 -10.22 3.78 -10.63
N GLN A 183 -9.31 3.46 -11.56
CA GLN A 183 -9.21 4.24 -12.81
C GLN A 183 -10.53 4.21 -13.62
N GLN A 184 -11.23 3.08 -13.66
CA GLN A 184 -12.52 2.98 -14.35
C GLN A 184 -13.62 3.78 -13.65
N PHE A 185 -13.70 3.74 -12.31
CA PHE A 185 -14.67 4.53 -11.54
C PHE A 185 -14.44 6.03 -11.77
N LEU A 186 -13.23 6.50 -11.51
CA LEU A 186 -12.86 7.92 -11.67
C LEU A 186 -12.97 8.37 -13.13
N GLY A 187 -12.51 7.54 -14.08
CA GLY A 187 -12.66 7.83 -15.52
C GLY A 187 -14.11 7.84 -16.02
N SER A 188 -15.04 7.22 -15.27
CA SER A 188 -16.48 7.27 -15.60
C SER A 188 -17.15 8.60 -15.22
N GLN A 189 -16.47 9.44 -14.44
CA GLN A 189 -16.94 10.76 -13.97
C GLN A 189 -18.29 10.71 -13.23
N LYS A 190 -18.54 9.61 -12.51
CA LYS A 190 -19.72 9.48 -11.65
C LYS A 190 -19.42 10.02 -10.26
N SER A 191 -20.45 10.49 -9.55
CA SER A 191 -20.33 11.01 -8.18
C SER A 191 -20.01 9.94 -7.13
N GLN A 192 -20.26 8.68 -7.43
CA GLN A 192 -20.02 7.55 -6.51
C GLN A 192 -19.06 6.53 -7.10
N PRO A 193 -18.23 5.87 -6.26
CA PRO A 193 -17.97 6.15 -4.83
C PRO A 193 -17.34 7.52 -4.60
N GLN A 194 -17.50 8.08 -3.39
CA GLN A 194 -16.97 9.42 -3.04
C GLN A 194 -15.51 9.40 -2.64
N MET A 195 -15.02 8.28 -2.14
CA MET A 195 -13.64 8.12 -1.70
C MET A 195 -13.02 6.85 -2.28
N PHE A 196 -11.69 6.87 -2.44
CA PHE A 196 -10.90 5.75 -2.96
C PHE A 196 -9.63 5.58 -2.14
N ASN A 197 -9.37 4.36 -1.69
CA ASN A 197 -8.05 3.99 -1.18
C ASN A 197 -7.11 3.78 -2.36
N VAL A 198 -6.23 4.70 -2.61
CA VAL A 198 -5.36 4.71 -3.78
C VAL A 198 -3.95 4.28 -3.38
N ASP A 199 -3.43 3.25 -4.05
CA ASP A 199 -2.01 2.88 -3.97
C ASP A 199 -1.14 4.08 -4.39
N GLY A 200 -0.13 4.40 -3.57
CA GLY A 200 0.76 5.54 -3.83
C GLY A 200 1.42 5.50 -5.21
N THR A 201 1.61 4.32 -5.79
CA THR A 201 2.17 4.19 -7.15
C THR A 201 1.17 4.60 -8.25
N LEU A 202 -0.12 4.67 -7.94
CA LEU A 202 -1.18 5.12 -8.84
C LEU A 202 -1.49 6.61 -8.67
N MET A 203 -1.32 7.17 -7.47
CA MET A 203 -1.60 8.57 -7.15
C MET A 203 -1.09 9.58 -8.19
N PRO A 204 0.21 9.55 -8.60
CA PRO A 204 0.73 10.55 -9.54
C PRO A 204 0.01 10.53 -10.89
N LEU A 205 -0.41 9.36 -11.37
CA LEU A 205 -1.13 9.24 -12.63
C LEU A 205 -2.53 9.86 -12.55
N LEU A 206 -3.25 9.57 -11.47
CA LEU A 206 -4.60 10.11 -11.26
C LEU A 206 -4.58 11.64 -11.07
N VAL A 207 -3.59 12.14 -10.32
CA VAL A 207 -3.36 13.59 -10.18
C VAL A 207 -3.05 14.22 -11.54
N GLN A 208 -2.13 13.65 -12.32
CA GLN A 208 -1.78 14.17 -13.66
C GLN A 208 -3.00 14.24 -14.59
N GLN A 209 -3.93 13.31 -14.46
CA GLN A 209 -5.17 13.26 -15.24
C GLN A 209 -6.27 14.17 -14.71
N GLY A 210 -6.09 14.84 -13.57
CA GLY A 210 -7.12 15.68 -12.94
C GLY A 210 -8.32 14.87 -12.42
N LEU A 211 -8.09 13.63 -11.99
CA LEU A 211 -9.11 12.69 -11.53
C LEU A 211 -9.27 12.65 -10.01
N LEU A 212 -8.58 13.50 -9.26
CA LEU A 212 -8.68 13.59 -7.81
C LEU A 212 -9.07 15.00 -7.36
N GLU A 213 -9.86 15.10 -6.30
CA GLU A 213 -10.17 16.37 -5.66
C GLU A 213 -9.02 16.84 -4.78
N VAL A 214 -8.85 18.15 -4.69
CA VAL A 214 -7.86 18.74 -3.79
C VAL A 214 -8.30 18.63 -2.32
N THR A 215 -7.33 18.36 -1.47
CA THR A 215 -7.51 18.25 -0.01
C THR A 215 -6.72 19.33 0.74
N ASP A 216 -6.38 20.42 0.07
CA ASP A 216 -5.64 21.57 0.65
C ASP A 216 -6.21 22.06 1.99
N PRO A 217 -7.54 22.07 2.23
CA PRO A 217 -8.10 22.49 3.52
C PRO A 217 -7.65 21.65 4.70
N LEU A 218 -7.14 20.43 4.48
CA LEU A 218 -6.58 19.58 5.54
C LEU A 218 -5.14 19.94 5.92
N TYR A 219 -4.43 20.70 5.07
CA TYR A 219 -2.99 20.86 5.16
C TYR A 219 -2.53 22.31 5.12
N SER A 220 -1.50 22.55 5.88
CA SER A 220 -0.60 23.71 5.76
C SER A 220 0.84 23.22 5.91
N GLU A 221 1.83 24.04 5.62
CA GLU A 221 3.24 23.68 5.84
C GLU A 221 3.51 23.30 7.31
N ASP A 222 2.79 23.92 8.25
CA ASP A 222 2.90 23.60 9.66
C ASP A 222 2.30 22.24 10.01
N VAL A 223 1.19 21.83 9.36
CA VAL A 223 0.58 20.51 9.52
C VAL A 223 1.59 19.42 9.21
N PHE A 224 2.31 19.50 8.09
CA PHE A 224 3.29 18.48 7.70
C PHE A 224 4.39 18.28 8.75
N SER A 225 4.68 19.27 9.59
CA SER A 225 5.70 19.14 10.64
C SER A 225 5.41 18.02 11.65
N GLY A 226 4.15 17.67 11.87
CA GLY A 226 3.70 16.61 12.78
C GLY A 226 3.77 15.19 12.19
N TYR A 227 4.09 15.07 10.88
CA TYR A 227 4.05 13.82 10.15
C TYR A 227 5.41 13.51 9.53
N VAL A 228 5.62 12.24 9.18
CA VAL A 228 6.84 11.79 8.50
C VAL A 228 6.90 12.32 7.06
N GLU A 229 8.11 12.42 6.52
CA GLU A 229 8.38 12.93 5.16
C GLU A 229 7.60 12.18 4.05
N THR A 230 7.21 10.96 4.30
CA THR A 230 6.42 10.16 3.36
C THR A 230 5.05 10.78 3.08
N LEU A 231 4.43 11.47 4.06
CA LEU A 231 3.10 12.07 3.85
C LEU A 231 3.11 13.14 2.75
N PRO A 232 3.90 14.22 2.83
CA PRO A 232 3.94 15.20 1.75
C PRO A 232 4.40 14.60 0.41
N GLN A 233 5.30 13.61 0.41
CA GLN A 233 5.71 12.92 -0.82
C GLN A 233 4.56 12.14 -1.46
N THR A 234 3.60 11.66 -0.67
CA THR A 234 2.46 10.88 -1.15
C THR A 234 1.32 11.76 -1.66
N VAL A 235 1.00 12.82 -0.92
CA VAL A 235 -0.24 13.58 -1.17
C VAL A 235 -0.02 14.92 -1.89
N ARG A 236 1.22 15.45 -1.99
CA ARG A 236 1.52 16.79 -2.51
C ARG A 236 2.11 16.75 -3.92
N TRP A 237 1.38 17.26 -4.90
CA TRP A 237 1.73 17.17 -6.30
C TRP A 237 1.54 18.49 -7.04
N GLY A 238 2.47 18.78 -7.95
CA GLY A 238 2.42 19.93 -8.88
C GLY A 238 2.29 19.52 -10.34
N ILE A 239 1.67 18.37 -10.62
CA ILE A 239 1.56 17.76 -11.96
C ILE A 239 0.13 17.66 -12.48
N ASP A 240 -0.86 18.21 -11.77
CA ASP A 240 -2.25 18.21 -12.19
C ASP A 240 -2.43 19.01 -13.49
N SER A 241 -2.96 18.37 -14.52
CA SER A 241 -3.18 19.00 -15.82
C SER A 241 -4.33 20.01 -15.83
N SER A 242 -5.19 19.97 -14.81
CA SER A 242 -6.39 20.81 -14.68
C SER A 242 -6.20 22.01 -13.74
N ARG A 243 -5.14 22.04 -12.94
CA ARG A 243 -4.88 23.07 -11.93
C ARG A 243 -3.43 23.57 -12.00
N GLU A 244 -3.23 24.86 -11.74
CA GLU A 244 -1.89 25.44 -11.65
C GLU A 244 -1.37 25.39 -10.21
N GLY A 245 -0.07 25.12 -10.07
CA GLY A 245 0.60 25.10 -8.78
C GLY A 245 0.74 23.72 -8.15
N THR A 246 1.11 23.72 -6.89
CA THR A 246 1.27 22.48 -6.09
C THR A 246 0.10 22.42 -5.13
N HIS A 247 -0.61 21.31 -5.15
CA HIS A 247 -1.78 21.04 -4.31
C HIS A 247 -1.61 19.71 -3.58
N THR A 248 -2.46 19.47 -2.59
CA THR A 248 -2.57 18.19 -1.89
C THR A 248 -3.76 17.39 -2.41
N TYR A 249 -3.60 16.07 -2.52
CA TYR A 249 -4.59 15.13 -3.02
C TYR A 249 -4.63 13.90 -2.11
N GLY A 250 -5.72 13.75 -1.38
CA GLY A 250 -5.88 12.65 -0.43
C GLY A 250 -5.37 12.94 0.98
N TYR A 251 -5.53 11.97 1.82
CA TYR A 251 -5.11 11.95 3.22
C TYR A 251 -4.68 10.53 3.62
N PRO A 252 -4.02 10.36 4.80
CA PRO A 252 -3.52 9.06 5.22
C PRO A 252 -4.56 7.95 5.15
N ASN A 253 -4.15 6.82 4.58
CA ASN A 253 -4.82 5.55 4.74
C ASN A 253 -3.85 4.59 5.44
N ILE A 254 -3.27 3.66 4.72
CA ILE A 254 -2.27 2.71 5.22
C ILE A 254 -0.88 3.17 4.78
N LEU A 255 0.08 3.13 5.69
CA LEU A 255 1.48 3.27 5.38
C LEU A 255 2.16 1.92 5.62
N GLU A 256 2.62 1.31 4.54
CA GLU A 256 3.38 0.08 4.62
C GLU A 256 4.87 0.37 4.43
N GLY A 257 5.70 -0.33 5.18
CA GLY A 257 7.14 -0.26 5.02
C GLY A 257 7.79 -1.59 5.35
N THR A 258 8.83 -1.95 4.58
CA THR A 258 9.50 -3.23 4.80
C THR A 258 10.43 -3.15 6.01
N VAL A 259 10.31 -4.15 6.87
CA VAL A 259 11.20 -4.43 7.99
C VAL A 259 11.88 -5.79 7.79
N GLY A 260 12.96 -6.02 8.50
CA GLY A 260 13.57 -7.34 8.56
C GLY A 260 12.89 -8.17 9.65
N ASN A 261 12.39 -9.33 9.29
CA ASN A 261 11.80 -10.32 10.18
C ASN A 261 12.82 -11.45 10.39
N LEU A 262 13.29 -11.64 11.60
CA LEU A 262 14.35 -12.59 11.95
C LEU A 262 13.82 -13.69 12.88
N ARG A 263 14.30 -14.91 12.68
CA ARG A 263 14.15 -16.06 13.59
C ARG A 263 15.46 -16.30 14.32
N PRO A 264 15.67 -15.69 15.52
CA PRO A 264 16.90 -15.84 16.29
C PRO A 264 17.23 -17.29 16.59
N ASP A 265 16.23 -18.10 16.97
CA ASP A 265 16.36 -19.51 17.25
C ASP A 265 16.91 -20.33 16.07
N LEU A 266 16.46 -20.01 14.84
CA LEU A 266 16.92 -20.70 13.63
C LEU A 266 18.38 -20.33 13.31
N VAL A 267 18.75 -19.03 13.33
CA VAL A 267 20.12 -18.62 13.01
C VAL A 267 21.11 -19.10 14.07
N GLU A 268 20.73 -19.10 15.35
CA GLU A 268 21.54 -19.66 16.44
C GLU A 268 21.76 -21.18 16.28
N SER A 269 20.74 -21.91 15.80
CA SER A 269 20.86 -23.35 15.53
C SER A 269 21.94 -23.68 14.49
N GLN A 270 22.28 -22.72 13.63
CA GLN A 270 23.35 -22.81 12.63
C GLN A 270 24.67 -22.18 13.12
N GLY A 271 24.75 -21.76 14.39
CA GLY A 271 25.94 -21.18 15.00
C GLY A 271 26.18 -19.71 14.65
N ILE A 272 25.17 -19.02 14.16
CA ILE A 272 25.20 -17.56 13.90
C ILE A 272 24.63 -16.86 15.13
N ASP A 273 25.38 -15.92 15.71
CA ASP A 273 24.93 -15.11 16.83
C ASP A 273 23.85 -14.11 16.35
N PRO A 274 22.60 -14.19 16.87
CA PRO A 274 21.51 -13.30 16.47
C PRO A 274 21.82 -11.80 16.71
N SER A 275 22.65 -11.48 17.71
CA SER A 275 23.03 -10.09 18.00
C SER A 275 23.78 -9.40 16.84
N ARG A 276 24.32 -10.15 15.89
CA ARG A 276 24.96 -9.61 14.69
C ARG A 276 23.99 -8.92 13.72
N PHE A 277 22.68 -9.16 13.88
CA PHE A 277 21.63 -8.49 13.09
C PHE A 277 21.15 -7.20 13.76
N GLU A 278 21.61 -6.91 14.98
CA GLU A 278 21.32 -5.65 15.65
C GLU A 278 22.25 -4.55 15.13
N GLY A 279 21.73 -3.34 15.00
CA GLY A 279 22.49 -2.20 14.49
C GLY A 279 22.80 -2.30 12.99
N GLU A 280 24.06 -1.98 12.61
CA GLU A 280 24.46 -1.98 11.19
C GLU A 280 24.95 -3.37 10.76
N TRP A 281 24.26 -3.95 9.78
CA TRP A 281 24.62 -5.22 9.16
C TRP A 281 24.41 -5.20 7.65
N THR A 282 25.01 -6.16 6.93
CA THR A 282 25.14 -6.11 5.48
C THR A 282 24.78 -7.43 4.80
N TRP A 283 24.72 -7.40 3.46
CA TRP A 283 24.52 -8.59 2.63
C TRP A 283 25.54 -9.72 2.90
N ASP A 284 26.74 -9.40 3.43
CA ASP A 284 27.70 -10.47 3.78
C ASP A 284 27.15 -11.38 4.87
N LEU A 285 26.50 -10.79 5.91
CA LEU A 285 25.85 -11.59 6.95
C LEU A 285 24.60 -12.31 6.41
N LEU A 286 23.85 -11.66 5.49
CA LEU A 286 22.71 -12.29 4.83
C LEU A 286 23.15 -13.52 4.02
N GLU A 287 24.24 -13.41 3.25
CA GLU A 287 24.80 -14.52 2.46
C GLU A 287 25.42 -15.60 3.34
N GLU A 288 26.09 -15.24 4.44
CA GLU A 288 26.56 -16.19 5.46
C GLU A 288 25.39 -16.99 6.03
N THR A 289 24.27 -16.30 6.33
CA THR A 289 23.05 -16.96 6.83
C THR A 289 22.47 -17.91 5.79
N MET A 290 22.29 -17.47 4.55
CA MET A 290 21.80 -18.35 3.48
C MET A 290 22.70 -19.57 3.29
N GLN A 291 24.00 -19.40 3.31
CA GLN A 291 24.98 -20.49 3.19
C GLN A 291 24.90 -21.47 4.36
N ALA A 292 24.67 -21.00 5.58
CA ALA A 292 24.59 -21.85 6.77
C ALA A 292 23.39 -22.82 6.71
N PHE A 293 22.34 -22.47 5.99
CA PHE A 293 21.16 -23.31 5.78
C PHE A 293 21.24 -24.19 4.52
N GLU A 294 22.35 -24.12 3.74
CA GLU A 294 22.50 -24.95 2.52
C GLU A 294 22.35 -26.44 2.82
N GLY A 295 21.46 -27.11 2.09
CA GLY A 295 21.17 -28.54 2.25
C GLY A 295 20.27 -28.89 3.42
N THR A 296 19.67 -27.93 4.10
CA THR A 296 18.63 -28.14 5.13
C THR A 296 17.23 -27.97 4.51
N ASP A 297 16.19 -28.22 5.33
CA ASP A 297 14.78 -27.98 4.95
C ASP A 297 14.34 -26.52 5.25
N VAL A 298 15.25 -25.68 5.74
CA VAL A 298 15.04 -24.26 6.08
C VAL A 298 15.90 -23.42 5.16
N PHE A 299 15.37 -22.28 4.70
CA PHE A 299 16.12 -21.29 3.94
C PHE A 299 16.60 -20.16 4.85
N GLY A 300 17.80 -19.65 4.59
CA GLY A 300 18.33 -18.50 5.33
C GLY A 300 17.61 -17.20 4.98
N HIS A 301 17.20 -17.06 3.71
CA HIS A 301 16.46 -15.91 3.18
C HIS A 301 15.61 -16.33 1.98
N ALA A 302 14.56 -15.54 1.71
CA ALA A 302 13.82 -15.57 0.46
C ALA A 302 13.30 -14.16 0.12
N TYR A 303 12.99 -13.95 -1.15
CA TYR A 303 12.37 -12.73 -1.66
C TYR A 303 11.14 -13.11 -2.48
N TYR A 304 10.24 -12.16 -2.75
CA TYR A 304 9.08 -12.41 -3.58
C TYR A 304 9.24 -11.78 -4.97
N ALA A 305 8.83 -12.51 -6.00
CA ALA A 305 8.95 -12.08 -7.39
C ALA A 305 7.82 -12.62 -8.30
N GLY A 306 6.71 -13.10 -7.71
CA GLY A 306 5.63 -13.77 -8.42
C GLY A 306 4.73 -12.85 -9.23
N THR A 307 4.64 -11.58 -8.85
CA THR A 307 3.92 -10.56 -9.60
C THR A 307 4.82 -9.37 -9.92
N PRO A 308 4.48 -8.53 -10.89
CA PRO A 308 5.24 -7.31 -11.16
C PRO A 308 5.42 -6.44 -9.91
N THR A 309 4.39 -6.21 -9.13
CA THR A 309 4.44 -5.41 -7.91
C THR A 309 5.43 -5.98 -6.90
N TYR A 310 5.32 -7.26 -6.55
CA TYR A 310 6.20 -7.90 -5.57
C TYR A 310 7.65 -8.00 -6.04
N LEU A 311 7.88 -8.33 -7.31
CA LEU A 311 9.23 -8.29 -7.88
C LEU A 311 9.86 -6.91 -7.72
N PHE A 312 9.07 -5.83 -7.95
CA PHE A 312 9.58 -4.47 -7.84
C PHE A 312 9.80 -4.02 -6.40
N ILE A 313 9.05 -4.50 -5.42
CA ILE A 313 9.33 -4.27 -4.01
C ILE A 313 10.68 -4.88 -3.65
N SER A 314 10.88 -6.19 -3.95
CA SER A 314 12.17 -6.86 -3.72
C SER A 314 13.33 -6.19 -4.46
N TYR A 315 13.13 -5.86 -5.73
CA TYR A 315 14.15 -5.19 -6.54
C TYR A 315 14.54 -3.81 -6.01
N ARG A 316 13.55 -2.93 -5.74
CA ARG A 316 13.80 -1.58 -5.21
C ARG A 316 14.47 -1.62 -3.85
N GLN A 317 14.05 -2.51 -2.95
CA GLN A 317 14.70 -2.67 -1.67
C GLN A 317 16.19 -2.94 -1.81
N HIS A 318 16.58 -3.90 -2.64
CA HIS A 318 18.00 -4.22 -2.86
C HIS A 318 18.74 -3.12 -3.67
N LEU A 319 18.02 -2.33 -4.46
CA LEU A 319 18.58 -1.14 -5.12
C LEU A 319 18.88 -0.04 -4.09
N TYR A 320 17.93 0.26 -3.21
CA TYR A 320 18.07 1.27 -2.15
C TYR A 320 19.17 0.91 -1.14
N GLN A 321 19.31 -0.35 -0.81
CA GLN A 321 20.39 -0.85 0.05
C GLN A 321 21.78 -0.58 -0.54
N GLN A 322 21.90 -0.40 -1.84
CA GLN A 322 23.13 0.04 -2.51
C GLN A 322 23.31 1.57 -2.53
N GLY A 323 22.36 2.33 -2.00
CA GLY A 323 22.32 3.80 -2.13
C GLY A 323 21.97 4.26 -3.55
N ALA A 324 21.25 3.46 -4.32
CA ALA A 324 20.84 3.78 -5.68
C ALA A 324 19.31 3.88 -5.77
N ASN A 325 18.83 4.66 -6.73
CA ASN A 325 17.42 4.91 -7.01
C ASN A 325 17.10 4.56 -8.47
N MET A 326 15.82 4.32 -8.78
CA MET A 326 15.32 4.24 -10.15
C MET A 326 15.18 5.63 -10.77
N VAL A 327 14.74 6.61 -9.98
CA VAL A 327 14.62 7.99 -10.39
C VAL A 327 15.92 8.73 -10.08
N ALA A 328 16.57 9.24 -11.10
CA ALA A 328 17.79 10.06 -10.94
C ALA A 328 17.43 11.49 -10.48
N ASP A 329 18.42 12.25 -10.00
CA ASP A 329 18.24 13.62 -9.51
C ASP A 329 17.65 14.57 -10.57
N ASP A 330 17.81 14.26 -11.86
CA ASP A 330 17.24 15.00 -12.98
C ASP A 330 15.78 14.60 -13.32
N GLY A 331 15.18 13.71 -12.50
CA GLY A 331 13.82 13.18 -12.68
C GLY A 331 13.70 12.05 -13.73
N THR A 332 14.81 11.63 -14.35
CA THR A 332 14.77 10.53 -15.33
C THR A 332 14.72 9.17 -14.66
N VAL A 333 13.86 8.27 -15.17
CA VAL A 333 13.74 6.90 -14.68
C VAL A 333 14.78 6.02 -15.37
N ARG A 334 15.67 5.40 -14.61
CA ARG A 334 16.79 4.61 -15.11
C ARG A 334 16.93 3.27 -14.41
N VAL A 335 16.89 2.20 -15.19
CA VAL A 335 17.17 0.84 -14.70
C VAL A 335 18.37 0.19 -15.41
N ASP A 336 18.85 0.73 -16.52
CA ASP A 336 20.06 0.24 -17.19
C ASP A 336 21.32 0.79 -16.50
N THR A 337 21.50 0.42 -15.23
CA THR A 337 22.56 0.87 -14.33
C THR A 337 23.30 -0.31 -13.71
N GLU A 338 24.54 -0.09 -13.27
CA GLU A 338 25.31 -1.15 -12.61
C GLU A 338 24.67 -1.61 -11.27
N PRO A 339 24.11 -0.73 -10.41
CA PRO A 339 23.36 -1.20 -9.25
C PRO A 339 22.18 -2.11 -9.60
N SER A 340 21.40 -1.79 -10.64
CA SER A 340 20.28 -2.62 -11.11
C SER A 340 20.74 -4.01 -11.58
N ARG A 341 21.81 -4.05 -12.39
CA ARG A 341 22.41 -5.30 -12.86
C ARG A 341 22.91 -6.15 -11.71
N ARG A 342 23.46 -5.52 -10.66
CA ARG A 342 23.92 -6.23 -9.46
C ARG A 342 22.78 -6.88 -8.69
N VAL A 343 21.62 -6.22 -8.54
CA VAL A 343 20.43 -6.84 -7.93
C VAL A 343 20.07 -8.11 -8.69
N LEU A 344 19.90 -8.04 -10.00
CA LEU A 344 19.53 -9.18 -10.82
C LEU A 344 20.56 -10.32 -10.78
N ARG A 345 21.88 -9.96 -10.78
CA ARG A 345 22.95 -10.96 -10.61
C ARG A 345 22.86 -11.66 -9.25
N LYS A 346 22.59 -10.91 -8.16
CA LYS A 346 22.46 -11.48 -6.81
C LYS A 346 21.25 -12.41 -6.70
N PHE A 347 20.09 -12.01 -7.18
CA PHE A 347 18.88 -12.84 -7.18
C PHE A 347 19.10 -14.15 -7.95
N ARG A 348 19.74 -14.07 -9.12
CA ARG A 348 20.13 -15.25 -9.88
C ARG A 348 21.16 -16.12 -9.15
N GLU A 349 22.23 -15.51 -8.61
CA GLU A 349 23.29 -16.21 -7.87
C GLU A 349 22.72 -17.01 -6.70
N TRP A 350 21.87 -16.36 -5.87
CA TRP A 350 21.26 -17.00 -4.71
C TRP A 350 20.36 -18.18 -5.12
N ARG A 351 19.60 -18.02 -6.20
CA ARG A 351 18.78 -19.08 -6.76
C ARG A 351 19.62 -20.24 -7.32
N ASP A 352 20.63 -19.95 -8.12
CA ASP A 352 21.49 -20.96 -8.75
C ASP A 352 22.30 -21.77 -7.71
N LYS A 353 22.64 -21.16 -6.57
CA LYS A 353 23.25 -21.83 -5.42
C LYS A 353 22.25 -22.64 -4.58
N GLY A 354 20.96 -22.50 -4.81
CA GLY A 354 19.92 -23.13 -3.98
C GLY A 354 19.80 -22.50 -2.58
N TRP A 355 20.27 -21.29 -2.40
CA TRP A 355 20.20 -20.56 -1.13
C TRP A 355 18.80 -19.96 -0.87
N VAL A 356 18.01 -19.80 -1.92
CA VAL A 356 16.60 -19.42 -1.88
C VAL A 356 15.75 -20.51 -2.54
N PRO A 357 14.44 -20.61 -2.27
CA PRO A 357 13.55 -21.55 -2.94
C PRO A 357 13.66 -21.45 -4.48
N SER A 358 13.67 -22.58 -5.17
CA SER A 358 13.82 -22.61 -6.64
C SER A 358 12.65 -21.95 -7.38
N ASP A 359 11.48 -21.93 -6.75
CA ASP A 359 10.21 -21.37 -7.20
C ASP A 359 9.95 -19.94 -6.66
N VAL A 360 10.93 -19.30 -6.04
CA VAL A 360 10.88 -17.93 -5.52
C VAL A 360 10.33 -16.90 -6.53
N ILE A 361 10.49 -17.17 -7.83
CA ILE A 361 9.95 -16.32 -8.91
C ILE A 361 8.42 -16.35 -9.00
N THR A 362 7.75 -17.26 -8.30
CA THR A 362 6.29 -17.34 -8.22
C THR A 362 5.76 -16.83 -6.88
N TYR A 363 6.63 -16.48 -5.93
CA TYR A 363 6.23 -16.11 -4.58
C TYR A 363 5.56 -14.75 -4.56
N THR A 364 4.39 -14.73 -3.96
CA THR A 364 3.70 -13.54 -3.47
C THR A 364 4.13 -13.25 -2.03
N GLU A 365 3.63 -12.19 -1.46
CA GLU A 365 3.84 -11.89 -0.05
C GLU A 365 3.28 -12.99 0.85
N GLY A 366 2.06 -13.48 0.58
CA GLY A 366 1.46 -14.58 1.32
C GLY A 366 2.33 -15.84 1.34
N ASP A 367 2.97 -16.20 0.21
CA ASP A 367 3.87 -17.34 0.14
C ASP A 367 5.10 -17.16 1.03
N LEU A 368 5.66 -15.95 1.08
CA LEU A 368 6.80 -15.61 1.95
C LEU A 368 6.42 -15.67 3.43
N ILE A 369 5.24 -15.12 3.78
CA ILE A 369 4.67 -15.17 5.12
C ILE A 369 4.45 -16.61 5.57
N ASP A 370 3.82 -17.43 4.74
CA ASP A 370 3.57 -18.85 5.04
C ASP A 370 4.87 -19.63 5.25
N LEU A 371 5.89 -19.35 4.43
CA LEU A 371 7.20 -19.97 4.56
C LEU A 371 7.85 -19.62 5.91
N PHE A 372 7.76 -18.35 6.32
CA PHE A 372 8.31 -17.87 7.60
C PHE A 372 7.52 -18.44 8.78
N LEU A 373 6.19 -18.33 8.78
CA LEU A 373 5.34 -18.82 9.87
C LEU A 373 5.36 -20.35 10.00
N SER A 374 5.71 -21.07 8.93
CA SER A 374 5.94 -22.52 9.02
C SER A 374 7.32 -22.90 9.59
N GLY A 375 8.16 -21.92 9.99
CA GLY A 375 9.52 -22.16 10.51
C GLY A 375 10.52 -22.61 9.46
N LYS A 376 10.26 -22.34 8.18
CA LYS A 376 11.13 -22.73 7.06
C LYS A 376 11.94 -21.58 6.47
N LEU A 377 11.90 -20.43 7.10
CA LEU A 377 12.63 -19.24 6.68
C LEU A 377 13.22 -18.55 7.91
N ALA A 378 14.54 -18.29 7.89
CA ALA A 378 15.24 -17.67 9.01
C ALA A 378 15.17 -16.14 8.99
N TYR A 379 15.15 -15.53 7.81
CA TYR A 379 15.07 -14.09 7.61
C TYR A 379 14.22 -13.72 6.40
N ALA A 380 13.33 -12.74 6.59
CA ALA A 380 12.51 -12.18 5.52
C ALA A 380 12.48 -10.65 5.60
N ASN A 381 12.59 -9.98 4.45
CA ASN A 381 12.13 -8.61 4.32
C ASN A 381 10.64 -8.64 3.94
N ALA A 382 9.78 -8.16 4.82
CA ALA A 382 8.34 -8.10 4.58
C ALA A 382 7.77 -6.80 5.14
N PHE A 383 6.55 -6.47 4.79
CA PHE A 383 5.87 -5.30 5.34
C PHE A 383 5.63 -5.43 6.85
N SER A 384 5.47 -4.30 7.52
CA SER A 384 5.39 -4.25 8.99
C SER A 384 4.11 -4.86 9.57
N ASP A 385 3.02 -4.98 8.79
CA ASP A 385 1.79 -5.71 9.14
C ASP A 385 2.04 -7.21 9.42
N PHE A 386 3.18 -7.73 8.98
CA PHE A 386 3.63 -9.08 9.28
C PHE A 386 4.06 -9.27 10.75
N VAL A 387 4.45 -8.20 11.43
CA VAL A 387 4.95 -8.24 12.82
C VAL A 387 3.89 -8.81 13.79
N PRO A 388 2.64 -8.31 13.82
CA PRO A 388 1.62 -8.88 14.69
C PRO A 388 1.31 -10.35 14.42
N ARG A 389 1.33 -10.76 13.16
CA ARG A 389 1.10 -12.17 12.78
C ARG A 389 2.22 -13.06 13.31
N SER A 390 3.47 -12.60 13.24
CA SER A 390 4.62 -13.33 13.79
C SER A 390 4.58 -13.42 15.31
N LEU A 391 4.17 -12.35 16.01
CA LEU A 391 4.03 -12.33 17.45
C LEU A 391 2.90 -13.23 17.98
N ASN A 392 1.91 -13.58 17.16
CA ASN A 392 0.89 -14.56 17.50
C ASN A 392 1.42 -16.00 17.48
N GLU A 393 2.49 -16.28 16.73
CA GLU A 393 3.05 -17.63 16.55
C GLU A 393 4.36 -17.84 17.31
N TYR A 394 5.13 -16.78 17.59
CA TYR A 394 6.49 -16.83 18.11
C TYR A 394 6.71 -15.93 19.31
N GLU A 395 7.58 -16.36 20.23
CA GLU A 395 7.99 -15.58 21.40
C GLU A 395 8.98 -14.47 20.97
N ALA A 396 8.63 -13.21 21.30
CA ALA A 396 9.48 -12.07 21.01
C ALA A 396 10.87 -12.17 21.69
N GLY A 397 11.89 -11.82 20.96
CA GLY A 397 13.30 -11.82 21.41
C GLY A 397 13.98 -13.17 21.32
N SER A 398 13.27 -14.29 21.59
CA SER A 398 13.87 -15.63 21.54
C SER A 398 13.59 -16.36 20.22
N GLU A 399 12.37 -16.29 19.71
CA GLU A 399 11.95 -16.95 18.48
C GLU A 399 11.66 -15.96 17.35
N TYR A 400 11.36 -14.71 17.67
CA TYR A 400 11.07 -13.67 16.70
C TYR A 400 11.67 -12.32 17.09
N GLN A 401 12.27 -11.66 16.12
CA GLN A 401 12.85 -10.32 16.27
C GLN A 401 12.63 -9.50 14.99
N VAL A 402 12.31 -8.22 15.16
CA VAL A 402 12.34 -7.24 14.07
C VAL A 402 13.73 -6.60 14.04
N VAL A 403 14.27 -6.44 12.85
CA VAL A 403 15.56 -5.79 12.61
C VAL A 403 15.44 -4.82 11.44
N VAL A 404 16.30 -3.82 11.39
CA VAL A 404 16.38 -2.93 10.21
C VAL A 404 16.92 -3.74 9.04
N PRO A 405 16.37 -3.61 7.80
CA PRO A 405 16.89 -4.31 6.63
C PRO A 405 18.37 -4.01 6.37
N PRO A 406 19.13 -4.95 5.78
CA PRO A 406 20.59 -4.83 5.64
C PRO A 406 21.02 -3.71 4.68
N ALA A 407 22.28 -3.27 4.81
CA ALA A 407 22.95 -2.53 3.76
C ALA A 407 23.56 -3.48 2.72
N ALA A 408 23.71 -3.05 1.47
CA ALA A 408 24.53 -3.78 0.50
C ALA A 408 26.03 -3.70 0.87
N THR A 409 26.81 -4.68 0.42
CA THR A 409 28.27 -4.66 0.59
C THR A 409 28.99 -3.81 -0.48
N ALA A 410 28.27 -3.41 -1.51
CA ALA A 410 28.79 -2.58 -2.58
C ALA A 410 27.67 -1.76 -3.24
N GLY A 411 28.00 -0.53 -3.64
CA GLY A 411 27.06 0.39 -4.29
C GLY A 411 27.63 1.79 -4.34
N PRO A 412 26.87 2.77 -4.84
CA PRO A 412 27.25 4.18 -4.81
C PRO A 412 27.38 4.71 -3.38
N ASP A 413 26.44 4.34 -2.50
CA ASP A 413 26.37 4.73 -1.10
C ASP A 413 25.59 3.68 -0.30
N PRO A 414 26.20 2.52 0.02
CA PRO A 414 25.52 1.42 0.70
C PRO A 414 24.95 1.85 2.05
N GLN A 415 23.68 1.55 2.29
CA GLN A 415 22.95 1.92 3.50
C GLN A 415 21.89 0.89 3.83
N GLN A 416 21.53 0.78 5.09
CA GLN A 416 20.33 0.05 5.49
C GLN A 416 19.10 0.80 4.97
N ALA A 417 18.28 0.11 4.20
CA ALA A 417 17.09 0.71 3.60
C ALA A 417 16.00 -0.32 3.35
N GLY A 418 14.76 0.12 3.53
CA GLY A 418 13.53 -0.59 3.14
C GLY A 418 12.82 0.12 1.99
N VAL A 419 11.74 -0.48 1.53
CA VAL A 419 10.77 0.16 0.64
C VAL A 419 9.63 0.69 1.50
N THR A 420 9.21 1.92 1.24
CA THR A 420 7.97 2.47 1.79
C THR A 420 6.92 2.47 0.68
N ALA A 421 5.77 1.89 0.97
CA ALA A 421 4.61 1.82 0.08
C ALA A 421 3.43 2.56 0.73
N PRO A 422 3.29 3.86 0.46
CA PRO A 422 2.22 4.65 1.03
C PRO A 422 0.92 4.44 0.27
N ASN A 423 -0.20 4.40 0.99
CA ASN A 423 -1.54 4.49 0.44
C ASN A 423 -2.23 5.75 0.98
N ALA A 424 -3.06 6.35 0.16
CA ALA A 424 -3.83 7.52 0.54
C ALA A 424 -5.30 7.35 0.15
N THR A 425 -6.19 7.83 1.00
CA THR A 425 -7.60 7.98 0.60
C THR A 425 -7.75 9.27 -0.18
N ALA A 426 -8.17 9.13 -1.42
CA ALA A 426 -8.43 10.24 -2.34
C ALA A 426 -9.93 10.54 -2.43
N VAL A 427 -10.28 11.80 -2.69
CA VAL A 427 -11.66 12.27 -2.82
C VAL A 427 -12.04 12.35 -4.30
N ASN A 428 -13.23 11.87 -4.62
CA ASN A 428 -13.81 11.93 -5.98
C ASN A 428 -14.14 13.38 -6.37
N PRO A 429 -13.55 13.93 -7.45
CA PRO A 429 -13.83 15.30 -7.86
C PRO A 429 -15.26 15.49 -8.41
N PHE A 430 -15.94 14.39 -8.76
CA PHE A 430 -17.29 14.38 -9.31
C PHE A 430 -18.38 14.16 -8.25
N ALA A 431 -18.03 13.95 -6.97
CA ALA A 431 -18.96 13.87 -5.86
C ALA A 431 -19.64 15.23 -5.59
N ASP A 432 -20.80 15.20 -4.94
CA ASP A 432 -21.49 16.42 -4.56
C ASP A 432 -20.69 17.23 -3.52
N PRO A 433 -20.80 18.58 -3.51
CA PRO A 433 -20.02 19.41 -2.59
C PRO A 433 -20.17 19.04 -1.10
N ALA A 434 -21.37 18.67 -0.65
CA ALA A 434 -21.62 18.23 0.73
C ALA A 434 -20.90 16.91 1.03
N GLU A 435 -20.93 15.94 0.09
CA GLU A 435 -20.23 14.65 0.22
C GLU A 435 -18.70 14.84 0.26
N LYS A 436 -18.16 15.78 -0.55
CA LYS A 436 -16.73 16.14 -0.49
C LYS A 436 -16.34 16.73 0.87
N LEU A 437 -17.21 17.55 1.48
CA LEU A 437 -16.95 18.09 2.82
C LEU A 437 -16.94 17.00 3.88
N VAL A 438 -17.88 16.04 3.81
CA VAL A 438 -17.87 14.85 4.68
C VAL A 438 -16.57 14.07 4.51
N ALA A 439 -16.11 13.86 3.27
CA ALA A 439 -14.85 13.19 3.00
C ALA A 439 -13.64 13.91 3.61
N LEU A 440 -13.62 15.24 3.64
CA LEU A 440 -12.56 16.02 4.31
C LEU A 440 -12.63 15.91 5.84
N ILE A 441 -13.82 15.88 6.43
CA ILE A 441 -13.97 15.68 7.88
C ILE A 441 -13.51 14.26 8.26
N TYR A 442 -13.84 13.26 7.45
CA TYR A 442 -13.30 11.93 7.63
C TYR A 442 -11.76 11.92 7.48
N GLY A 443 -11.21 12.70 6.55
CA GLY A 443 -9.76 12.90 6.42
C GLY A 443 -9.11 13.54 7.66
N ASP A 444 -9.81 14.44 8.35
CA ASP A 444 -9.35 14.99 9.63
C ASP A 444 -9.23 13.91 10.72
N LEU A 445 -10.19 12.98 10.79
CA LEU A 445 -10.10 11.81 11.67
C LEU A 445 -8.93 10.90 11.27
N ARG A 446 -8.76 10.60 9.97
CA ARG A 446 -7.63 9.76 9.49
C ARG A 446 -6.26 10.38 9.80
N LEU A 447 -6.17 11.70 9.86
CA LEU A 447 -4.99 12.45 10.30
C LEU A 447 -4.84 12.50 11.82
N SER A 448 -5.83 12.05 12.60
CA SER A 448 -5.81 12.15 14.05
C SER A 448 -5.09 11.00 14.74
N TYR A 449 -4.63 11.25 15.97
CA TYR A 449 -3.88 10.30 16.77
C TYR A 449 -4.61 8.95 16.99
N PRO A 450 -5.92 8.88 17.31
CA PRO A 450 -6.59 7.59 17.50
C PRO A 450 -6.50 6.69 16.27
N SER A 451 -6.81 7.22 15.09
CA SER A 451 -6.73 6.45 13.84
C SER A 451 -5.31 5.95 13.57
N GLN A 452 -4.30 6.83 13.69
CA GLN A 452 -2.90 6.49 13.45
C GLN A 452 -2.33 5.53 14.52
N TRP A 453 -2.82 5.64 15.76
CA TRP A 453 -2.45 4.72 16.85
C TRP A 453 -2.98 3.31 16.63
N TRP A 454 -4.26 3.16 16.24
CA TRP A 454 -4.85 1.85 15.97
C TRP A 454 -4.20 1.15 14.78
N GLU A 455 -3.94 1.88 13.70
CA GLU A 455 -3.24 1.34 12.53
C GLU A 455 -1.86 0.79 12.93
N PHE A 456 -1.11 1.52 13.73
CA PHE A 456 0.23 1.12 14.14
C PHE A 456 0.24 0.00 15.17
N THR A 457 -0.52 0.15 16.26
CA THR A 457 -0.40 -0.77 17.42
C THR A 457 -1.25 -2.03 17.26
N TYR A 458 -2.37 -1.93 16.56
CA TYR A 458 -3.27 -3.06 16.36
C TYR A 458 -2.96 -3.81 15.05
N GLU A 459 -2.82 -3.14 13.93
CA GLU A 459 -2.55 -3.79 12.63
C GLU A 459 -1.07 -3.99 12.33
N GLY A 460 -0.19 -3.23 12.95
CA GLY A 460 1.24 -3.25 12.66
C GLY A 460 1.63 -2.46 11.42
N ASN A 461 0.71 -1.74 10.84
CA ASN A 461 1.00 -0.80 9.76
C ASN A 461 1.90 0.33 10.28
N MET A 462 2.82 0.80 9.47
CA MET A 462 3.53 2.03 9.81
C MET A 462 2.56 3.21 9.85
N THR A 463 2.87 4.23 10.63
CA THR A 463 2.04 5.42 10.76
C THR A 463 2.69 6.62 10.10
N TYR A 464 1.86 7.55 9.60
CA TYR A 464 2.35 8.84 9.13
C TYR A 464 2.66 9.81 10.28
N MET A 465 2.13 9.60 11.49
CA MET A 465 2.27 10.53 12.63
C MET A 465 3.51 10.20 13.46
N LYS A 466 4.45 11.15 13.54
CA LYS A 466 5.70 11.02 14.33
C LYS A 466 5.44 10.67 15.80
N GLN A 467 4.44 11.31 16.40
CA GLN A 467 4.14 11.17 17.81
C GLN A 467 3.73 9.75 18.21
N VAL A 468 3.17 8.97 17.29
CA VAL A 468 2.84 7.56 17.54
C VAL A 468 4.10 6.73 17.78
N TYR A 469 5.17 6.97 17.02
CA TYR A 469 6.46 6.28 17.24
C TYR A 469 7.07 6.64 18.60
N ASP A 470 7.04 7.93 18.97
CA ASP A 470 7.54 8.37 20.27
C ASP A 470 6.80 7.68 21.43
N ASP A 471 5.45 7.72 21.39
CA ASP A 471 4.60 7.14 22.44
C ASP A 471 4.65 5.61 22.46
N SER A 472 4.82 4.96 21.30
CA SER A 472 4.91 3.50 21.20
C SER A 472 6.18 2.94 21.83
N SER A 473 7.28 3.69 21.82
CA SER A 473 8.52 3.30 22.49
C SER A 473 8.40 3.24 24.02
N GLU A 474 7.44 3.96 24.59
CA GLU A 474 7.12 3.98 26.01
C GLU A 474 6.05 2.95 26.40
N ALA A 475 5.32 2.40 25.43
CA ALA A 475 4.23 1.46 25.63
C ALA A 475 4.76 0.01 25.76
N ASP A 476 4.69 -0.56 26.95
CA ASP A 476 5.20 -1.90 27.27
C ASP A 476 4.51 -3.06 26.51
N PHE A 477 3.38 -2.78 25.85
CA PHE A 477 2.61 -3.72 25.04
C PHE A 477 2.88 -3.60 23.53
N VAL A 478 3.58 -2.55 23.09
CA VAL A 478 3.98 -2.38 21.69
C VAL A 478 5.38 -2.94 21.52
N GLN A 479 5.50 -4.04 20.79
CA GLN A 479 6.78 -4.68 20.54
C GLN A 479 7.44 -4.12 19.29
N PHE A 480 8.74 -3.84 19.37
CA PHE A 480 9.57 -3.38 18.25
C PHE A 480 9.19 -2.01 17.66
N GLY A 481 8.45 -1.16 18.39
CA GLY A 481 8.00 0.15 17.92
C GLY A 481 9.13 1.05 17.42
N ASP A 482 10.22 1.12 18.18
CA ASP A 482 11.44 1.91 17.84
C ASP A 482 12.15 1.38 16.59
N ILE A 483 12.24 0.06 16.39
CA ILE A 483 12.89 -0.52 15.20
C ILE A 483 12.02 -0.30 13.96
N ILE A 484 10.69 -0.36 14.11
CA ILE A 484 9.76 -0.03 13.03
C ILE A 484 9.89 1.46 12.69
N GLY A 485 9.98 2.35 13.71
CA GLY A 485 10.24 3.78 13.53
C GLY A 485 11.55 4.05 12.78
N ASP A 486 12.64 3.41 13.20
CA ASP A 486 13.94 3.48 12.49
C ASP A 486 13.83 3.00 11.04
N SER A 487 13.02 1.98 10.79
CA SER A 487 12.84 1.43 9.44
C SER A 487 12.08 2.40 8.52
N ILE A 488 11.10 3.16 9.02
CA ILE A 488 10.41 4.18 8.23
C ILE A 488 11.32 5.37 7.90
N GLU A 489 12.18 5.79 8.84
CA GLU A 489 13.15 6.86 8.59
C GLU A 489 14.17 6.49 7.52
N ARG A 490 14.53 5.21 7.42
CA ARG A 490 15.42 4.66 6.38
C ARG A 490 14.67 4.20 5.13
N GLY A 491 13.36 4.16 5.19
CA GLY A 491 12.49 3.79 4.09
C GLY A 491 12.64 4.74 2.91
N LYS A 492 12.65 4.19 1.70
CA LYS A 492 12.71 4.95 0.46
C LYS A 492 11.40 4.85 -0.30
N ILE A 493 10.98 5.99 -0.81
CA ILE A 493 9.81 6.11 -1.67
C ILE A 493 10.23 6.77 -2.98
N GLU A 494 9.75 6.22 -4.08
CA GLU A 494 9.84 6.84 -5.40
C GLU A 494 8.47 6.71 -6.04
N LEU A 495 7.84 7.83 -6.34
CA LEU A 495 6.52 7.91 -6.97
C LEU A 495 6.61 8.80 -8.21
N PHE A 496 6.11 8.30 -9.33
CA PHE A 496 6.05 9.05 -10.58
C PHE A 496 4.89 8.56 -11.46
N PRO A 497 4.36 9.39 -12.35
CA PRO A 497 3.36 8.95 -13.32
C PRO A 497 3.84 7.72 -14.10
N GLN A 498 2.93 6.91 -14.61
CA GLN A 498 3.20 5.68 -15.36
C GLN A 498 3.95 4.56 -14.61
N MET A 499 4.23 4.70 -13.32
CA MET A 499 4.99 3.73 -12.52
C MET A 499 4.41 2.31 -12.64
N GLN A 500 3.09 2.15 -12.50
CA GLN A 500 2.39 0.88 -12.67
C GLN A 500 2.60 0.28 -14.06
N SER A 501 2.46 1.09 -15.12
CA SER A 501 2.68 0.64 -16.50
C SER A 501 4.11 0.19 -16.75
N ILE A 502 5.07 0.87 -16.12
CA ILE A 502 6.48 0.51 -16.19
C ILE A 502 6.71 -0.84 -15.50
N PHE A 503 6.21 -1.04 -14.28
CA PHE A 503 6.39 -2.30 -13.55
C PHE A 503 5.84 -3.50 -14.32
N GLN A 504 4.63 -3.38 -14.88
CA GLN A 504 4.03 -4.42 -15.69
C GLN A 504 4.91 -4.83 -16.90
N ARG A 505 5.56 -3.87 -17.53
CA ARG A 505 6.35 -4.12 -18.76
C ARG A 505 7.76 -4.64 -18.50
N ILE A 506 8.40 -4.21 -17.39
CA ILE A 506 9.79 -4.59 -17.13
C ILE A 506 9.93 -5.82 -16.22
N ALA A 507 8.82 -6.35 -15.69
CA ALA A 507 8.84 -7.57 -14.89
C ALA A 507 9.34 -8.79 -15.69
N ASP A 508 8.87 -8.99 -16.91
CA ASP A 508 9.27 -10.15 -17.74
C ASP A 508 10.78 -10.21 -18.01
N PRO A 509 11.47 -9.17 -18.52
CA PRO A 509 12.92 -9.22 -18.68
C PRO A 509 13.66 -9.41 -17.35
N PHE A 510 13.17 -8.90 -16.23
CA PHE A 510 13.79 -9.08 -14.93
C PHE A 510 13.66 -10.52 -14.43
N GLN A 511 12.46 -11.14 -14.55
CA GLN A 511 12.28 -12.56 -14.24
C GLN A 511 13.16 -13.43 -15.12
N LYS A 512 13.29 -13.13 -16.41
CA LYS A 512 14.21 -13.84 -17.32
C LYS A 512 15.68 -13.71 -16.93
N ALA A 513 16.09 -12.58 -16.36
CA ALA A 513 17.44 -12.45 -15.83
C ALA A 513 17.65 -13.32 -14.58
N ILE A 514 16.66 -13.39 -13.69
CA ILE A 514 16.68 -14.23 -12.48
C ILE A 514 16.70 -15.72 -12.85
N THR A 515 15.95 -16.13 -13.87
CA THR A 515 15.93 -17.54 -14.35
C THR A 515 17.14 -17.91 -15.20
N GLY A 516 17.88 -16.92 -15.70
CA GLY A 516 19.06 -17.13 -16.53
C GLY A 516 18.80 -17.17 -18.03
N ASP A 517 17.57 -16.88 -18.47
CA ASP A 517 17.20 -16.81 -19.89
C ASP A 517 17.73 -15.53 -20.57
N LEU A 518 17.99 -14.48 -19.77
CA LEU A 518 18.70 -13.27 -20.20
C LEU A 518 19.89 -13.00 -19.27
N SER A 519 20.90 -12.29 -19.78
CA SER A 519 21.88 -11.67 -18.90
C SER A 519 21.27 -10.47 -18.19
N PRO A 520 21.76 -10.07 -17.01
CA PRO A 520 21.33 -8.84 -16.34
C PRO A 520 21.49 -7.60 -17.22
N GLU A 521 22.53 -7.55 -18.04
CA GLU A 521 22.81 -6.47 -19.00
C GLU A 521 21.71 -6.40 -20.08
N GLU A 522 21.36 -7.53 -20.69
CA GLU A 522 20.28 -7.60 -21.69
C GLU A 522 18.94 -7.23 -21.08
N ALA A 523 18.63 -7.74 -19.88
CA ALA A 523 17.37 -7.48 -19.20
C ALA A 523 17.21 -5.99 -18.85
N THR A 524 18.24 -5.34 -18.29
CA THR A 524 18.18 -3.92 -17.94
C THR A 524 18.11 -3.03 -19.18
N THR A 525 18.79 -3.39 -20.28
CA THR A 525 18.71 -2.64 -21.54
C THR A 525 17.31 -2.76 -22.18
N GLN A 526 16.70 -3.96 -22.17
CA GLN A 526 15.32 -4.14 -22.64
C GLN A 526 14.34 -3.36 -21.76
N ALA A 527 14.48 -3.44 -20.46
CA ALA A 527 13.65 -2.71 -19.50
C ALA A 527 13.74 -1.21 -19.74
N GLN A 528 14.94 -0.65 -19.92
CA GLN A 528 15.13 0.78 -20.19
C GLN A 528 14.45 1.20 -21.50
N THR A 529 14.54 0.37 -22.55
CA THR A 529 13.86 0.65 -23.82
C THR A 529 12.33 0.73 -23.63
N PHE A 530 11.74 -0.11 -22.78
CA PHE A 530 10.32 -0.04 -22.45
C PHE A 530 9.99 1.24 -21.66
N ILE A 531 10.80 1.58 -20.66
CA ILE A 531 10.64 2.82 -19.88
C ILE A 531 10.64 4.03 -20.82
N ASP A 532 11.65 4.15 -21.68
CA ASP A 532 11.77 5.27 -22.61
C ASP A 532 10.56 5.36 -23.54
N SER A 533 10.01 4.20 -23.98
CA SER A 533 8.83 4.18 -24.82
C SER A 533 7.54 4.60 -24.09
N VAL A 534 7.42 4.34 -22.80
CA VAL A 534 6.27 4.73 -21.97
C VAL A 534 6.33 6.22 -21.66
N LEU A 535 7.50 6.72 -21.28
CA LEU A 535 7.69 8.13 -20.90
C LEU A 535 7.71 9.09 -22.09
N SER A 536 7.86 8.59 -23.32
CA SER A 536 7.79 9.40 -24.54
C SER A 536 6.37 9.61 -25.10
N GLN A 537 5.35 8.99 -24.50
CA GLN A 537 3.94 9.11 -24.88
C GLN A 537 3.27 10.24 -24.12
#